data_fd2a38203b55cc2878552723ef84532a
#
_entry.id   fd2a38203b55cc2878552723ef84532a
#
_cell.length_a   1.000
_cell.length_b   1.000
_cell.length_c   1.000
_cell.angle_alpha   90.00
_cell.angle_beta   90.00
_cell.angle_gamma   90.00
#
_symmetry.space_group_name_H-M   'P 1'
#
loop_
_entity.id
_entity.type
_entity.pdbx_description
1 polymer ?
#
loop_
_entity_poly.entity_id
_entity_poly.type
_entity_poly.pdbx_seq_one_letter_code
_entity_poly.pdbx_strand_id
1 'polypeptide(L)'
;MNKKRTFHEKEKKILLSPLPTVQDICREVRVRLNMSTDVSDERVYTCIDEVIMEASRGRHMGLEYKVNLRETAFNSLRRLDVLQNLLEDDEITEIMINSYDNIFVEKKGKIMQTDLCFESIARYEDIVQQIVSGANRMVNQTTPIVDVRLKDGSRVNVILAPVAIDGT
;
A
#
# COMPACT_ATOMS: atom_id res chain seq x y z
N MET A 1 22.99 0.01 41.46
CA MET A 1 22.66 1.40 41.03
C MET A 1 22.62 1.57 39.49
N ASN A 2 22.37 0.51 38.68
CA ASN A 2 22.51 0.56 37.20
C ASN A 2 21.21 0.40 36.40
N LYS A 3 20.08 0.02 37.03
CA LYS A 3 18.80 -0.20 36.28
C LYS A 3 18.03 1.09 35.93
N LYS A 4 18.19 2.17 36.70
CA LYS A 4 17.49 3.46 36.43
C LYS A 4 18.12 4.25 35.27
N ARG A 5 19.43 4.10 35.03
CA ARG A 5 20.13 4.78 33.93
C ARG A 5 19.76 4.19 32.55
N THR A 6 19.61 2.88 32.47
CA THR A 6 19.24 2.17 31.24
C THR A 6 17.78 2.43 30.80
N PHE A 7 16.88 2.73 31.74
CA PHE A 7 15.48 3.05 31.43
C PHE A 7 15.36 4.46 30.82
N HIS A 8 16.05 5.45 31.41
CA HIS A 8 16.05 6.84 30.89
C HIS A 8 16.74 6.99 29.51
N GLU A 9 17.76 6.18 29.22
CA GLU A 9 18.42 6.19 27.93
C GLU A 9 17.53 5.54 26.82
N LYS A 10 16.77 4.49 27.16
CA LYS A 10 15.79 3.90 26.27
C LYS A 10 14.63 4.83 25.97
N GLU A 11 14.11 5.53 26.98
CA GLU A 11 13.04 6.53 26.78
C GLU A 11 13.50 7.72 25.93
N LYS A 12 14.72 8.23 26.12
CA LYS A 12 15.30 9.30 25.29
C LYS A 12 15.50 8.85 23.83
N LYS A 13 15.86 7.59 23.60
CA LYS A 13 16.06 7.03 22.26
C LYS A 13 14.74 6.83 21.51
N ILE A 14 13.64 6.55 22.24
CA ILE A 14 12.29 6.44 21.70
C ILE A 14 11.74 7.83 21.30
N LEU A 15 12.00 8.86 22.10
CA LEU A 15 11.57 10.25 21.83
C LEU A 15 12.29 10.90 20.63
N LEU A 16 13.46 10.42 20.23
CA LEU A 16 14.28 10.95 19.13
C LEU A 16 14.19 10.14 17.83
N SER A 17 13.48 8.99 17.83
CA SER A 17 13.31 8.21 16.61
C SER A 17 12.18 8.81 15.75
N PRO A 18 12.28 8.75 14.40
CA PRO A 18 11.23 9.24 13.50
C PRO A 18 9.89 8.55 13.80
N LEU A 19 8.78 9.22 13.44
CA LEU A 19 7.46 8.60 13.54
C LEU A 19 7.41 7.36 12.64
N PRO A 20 6.63 6.33 13.03
CA PRO A 20 6.51 5.11 12.24
C PRO A 20 5.88 5.42 10.89
N THR A 21 6.44 4.84 9.84
CA THR A 21 5.90 4.92 8.48
C THR A 21 4.80 3.88 8.26
N VAL A 22 4.06 4.00 7.17
CA VAL A 22 3.09 2.97 6.72
C VAL A 22 3.79 1.62 6.57
N GLN A 23 5.00 1.61 6.01
CA GLN A 23 5.81 0.41 5.80
C GLN A 23 6.17 -0.29 7.11
N ASP A 24 6.53 0.47 8.15
CA ASP A 24 6.81 -0.08 9.47
C ASP A 24 5.58 -0.76 10.06
N ILE A 25 4.41 -0.12 9.94
CA ILE A 25 3.14 -0.69 10.40
C ILE A 25 2.80 -1.95 9.60
N CYS A 26 2.84 -1.90 8.28
CA CYS A 26 2.54 -3.05 7.42
C CYS A 26 3.46 -4.24 7.71
N ARG A 27 4.77 -4.02 7.87
CA ARG A 27 5.74 -5.06 8.23
C ARG A 27 5.38 -5.74 9.53
N GLU A 28 5.09 -4.97 10.58
CA GLU A 28 4.73 -5.50 11.90
C GLU A 28 3.41 -6.28 11.87
N VAL A 29 2.40 -5.75 11.16
CA VAL A 29 1.09 -6.43 10.99
C VAL A 29 1.26 -7.76 10.24
N ARG A 30 2.05 -7.80 9.16
CA ARG A 30 2.33 -9.05 8.43
C ARG A 30 2.96 -10.12 9.34
N VAL A 31 3.90 -9.72 10.20
CA VAL A 31 4.54 -10.62 11.17
C VAL A 31 3.52 -11.17 12.18
N ARG A 32 2.65 -10.30 12.75
CA ARG A 32 1.67 -10.70 13.77
C ARG A 32 0.56 -11.58 13.23
N LEU A 33 0.07 -11.28 12.05
CA LEU A 33 -1.05 -12.00 11.47
C LEU A 33 -0.64 -13.24 10.69
N ASN A 34 0.67 -13.47 10.46
CA ASN A 34 1.17 -14.57 9.63
C ASN A 34 0.34 -14.69 8.34
N MET A 35 0.19 -13.55 7.61
CA MET A 35 -0.82 -13.23 6.60
C MET A 35 -1.17 -14.42 5.70
N SER A 36 -2.09 -15.25 6.18
CA SER A 36 -2.84 -16.21 5.37
C SER A 36 -4.08 -15.52 4.77
N THR A 37 -4.58 -16.02 3.67
CA THR A 37 -5.74 -15.50 2.93
C THR A 37 -7.04 -15.42 3.76
N ASP A 38 -7.10 -16.10 4.90
CA ASP A 38 -8.31 -16.26 5.73
C ASP A 38 -8.49 -15.25 6.87
N VAL A 39 -7.62 -14.24 6.98
CA VAL A 39 -7.75 -13.21 8.03
C VAL A 39 -8.82 -12.20 7.62
N SER A 40 -9.85 -11.97 8.45
CA SER A 40 -10.89 -10.97 8.17
C SER A 40 -10.35 -9.53 8.20
N ASP A 41 -11.00 -8.63 7.46
CA ASP A 41 -10.63 -7.21 7.42
C ASP A 41 -10.71 -6.56 8.81
N GLU A 42 -11.71 -6.92 9.61
CA GLU A 42 -11.86 -6.46 11.00
C GLU A 42 -10.63 -6.84 11.86
N ARG A 43 -10.11 -8.06 11.68
CA ARG A 43 -8.92 -8.51 12.39
C ARG A 43 -7.67 -7.77 11.95
N VAL A 44 -7.57 -7.44 10.66
CA VAL A 44 -6.46 -6.63 10.13
C VAL A 44 -6.52 -5.21 10.71
N TYR A 45 -7.69 -4.55 10.71
CA TYR A 45 -7.85 -3.24 11.33
C TYR A 45 -7.48 -3.24 12.80
N THR A 46 -7.96 -4.24 13.58
CA THR A 46 -7.62 -4.38 14.99
C THR A 46 -6.11 -4.49 15.20
N CYS A 47 -5.43 -5.29 14.39
CA CYS A 47 -3.99 -5.45 14.49
C CYS A 47 -3.23 -4.16 14.12
N ILE A 48 -3.69 -3.44 13.09
CA ILE A 48 -3.13 -2.13 12.72
C ILE A 48 -3.25 -1.15 13.90
N ASP A 49 -4.43 -1.07 14.51
CA ASP A 49 -4.69 -0.18 15.64
C ASP A 49 -3.78 -0.51 16.84
N GLU A 50 -3.62 -1.80 17.16
CA GLU A 50 -2.69 -2.26 18.21
C GLU A 50 -1.24 -1.82 17.92
N VAL A 51 -0.76 -2.02 16.68
CA VAL A 51 0.60 -1.65 16.26
C VAL A 51 0.80 -0.14 16.33
N ILE A 52 -0.16 0.66 15.85
CA ILE A 52 -0.10 2.13 15.91
C ILE A 52 -0.10 2.60 17.38
N MET A 53 -0.93 2.01 18.23
CA MET A 53 -0.97 2.35 19.66
C MET A 53 0.36 2.05 20.35
N GLU A 54 0.97 0.92 20.08
CA GLU A 54 2.29 0.57 20.62
C GLU A 54 3.38 1.50 20.11
N ALA A 55 3.40 1.77 18.81
CA ALA A 55 4.36 2.69 18.20
C ALA A 55 4.19 4.14 18.68
N SER A 56 3.00 4.51 19.19
CA SER A 56 2.73 5.84 19.75
C SER A 56 3.14 6.00 21.21
N ARG A 57 3.52 4.91 21.91
CA ARG A 57 3.94 4.99 23.31
C ARG A 57 5.17 5.86 23.47
N GLY A 58 5.03 6.90 24.30
CA GLY A 58 6.11 7.86 24.56
C GLY A 58 6.39 8.87 23.44
N ARG A 59 5.50 8.95 22.43
CA ARG A 59 5.59 9.89 21.31
C ARG A 59 4.27 10.62 21.10
N HIS A 60 4.35 11.90 20.74
CA HIS A 60 3.16 12.64 20.36
C HIS A 60 2.83 12.36 18.87
N MET A 61 1.76 11.60 18.62
CA MET A 61 1.17 11.44 17.30
C MET A 61 -0.20 12.09 17.26
N GLY A 62 -0.39 13.06 16.37
CA GLY A 62 -1.70 13.68 16.14
C GLY A 62 -2.75 12.66 15.69
N LEU A 63 -4.01 12.91 16.00
CA LEU A 63 -5.11 12.02 15.61
C LEU A 63 -5.19 11.83 14.09
N GLU A 64 -5.09 12.91 13.34
CA GLU A 64 -5.11 12.91 11.88
C GLU A 64 -4.02 12.00 11.29
N TYR A 65 -2.79 12.10 11.82
CA TYR A 65 -1.70 11.22 11.40
C TYR A 65 -1.99 9.75 11.68
N LYS A 66 -2.56 9.42 12.84
CA LYS A 66 -2.94 8.02 13.18
C LYS A 66 -4.03 7.49 12.27
N VAL A 67 -5.05 8.30 11.96
CA VAL A 67 -6.14 7.91 11.05
C VAL A 67 -5.59 7.67 9.65
N ASN A 68 -4.79 8.59 9.13
CA ASN A 68 -4.16 8.43 7.81
C ASN A 68 -3.27 7.17 7.76
N LEU A 69 -2.42 6.98 8.78
CA LEU A 69 -1.54 5.81 8.88
C LEU A 69 -2.33 4.49 8.90
N ARG A 70 -3.48 4.47 9.60
CA ARG A 70 -4.39 3.33 9.70
C ARG A 70 -4.98 2.96 8.33
N GLU A 71 -5.61 3.92 7.66
CA GLU A 71 -6.27 3.70 6.37
C GLU A 71 -5.25 3.34 5.27
N THR A 72 -4.12 4.05 5.23
CA THR A 72 -3.07 3.77 4.24
C THR A 72 -2.44 2.39 4.46
N ALA A 73 -2.20 1.99 5.72
CA ALA A 73 -1.70 0.65 6.02
C ALA A 73 -2.71 -0.44 5.65
N PHE A 74 -4.01 -0.22 5.90
CA PHE A 74 -5.05 -1.17 5.50
C PHE A 74 -5.11 -1.33 3.98
N ASN A 75 -5.13 -0.22 3.24
CA ASN A 75 -5.13 -0.25 1.78
C ASN A 75 -3.89 -0.98 1.22
N SER A 76 -2.72 -0.73 1.79
CA SER A 76 -1.49 -1.42 1.41
C SER A 76 -1.49 -2.93 1.72
N LEU A 77 -2.24 -3.37 2.73
CA LEU A 77 -2.31 -4.78 3.14
C LEU A 77 -3.42 -5.56 2.44
N ARG A 78 -4.54 -4.92 2.09
CA ARG A 78 -5.78 -5.59 1.71
C ARG A 78 -6.37 -5.16 0.37
N ARG A 79 -6.05 -3.96 -0.09
CA ARG A 79 -6.60 -3.36 -1.30
C ARG A 79 -5.51 -3.18 -2.35
N LEU A 80 -5.79 -2.34 -3.34
CA LEU A 80 -4.89 -2.08 -4.45
C LEU A 80 -3.86 -0.97 -4.14
N ASP A 81 -3.45 -0.87 -2.87
CA ASP A 81 -2.41 0.06 -2.42
C ASP A 81 -2.74 1.52 -2.78
N VAL A 82 -1.79 2.24 -3.37
CA VAL A 82 -1.97 3.65 -3.79
C VAL A 82 -3.08 3.83 -4.82
N LEU A 83 -3.42 2.78 -5.58
CA LEU A 83 -4.48 2.85 -6.58
C LEU A 83 -5.87 2.90 -5.97
N GLN A 84 -6.06 2.45 -4.73
CA GLN A 84 -7.38 2.40 -4.12
C GLN A 84 -8.03 3.77 -4.04
N ASN A 85 -7.28 4.78 -3.61
CA ASN A 85 -7.79 6.15 -3.51
C ASN A 85 -8.09 6.77 -4.89
N LEU A 86 -7.32 6.39 -5.92
CA LEU A 86 -7.57 6.85 -7.29
C LEU A 86 -8.82 6.19 -7.89
N LEU A 87 -9.07 4.92 -7.57
CA LEU A 87 -10.26 4.19 -8.02
C LEU A 87 -11.54 4.67 -7.32
N GLU A 88 -11.44 5.23 -6.12
CA GLU A 88 -12.55 5.77 -5.34
C GLU A 88 -12.86 7.26 -5.67
N ASP A 89 -12.05 7.92 -6.49
CA ASP A 89 -12.29 9.30 -6.94
C ASP A 89 -13.13 9.32 -8.23
N ASP A 90 -14.40 9.64 -8.11
CA ASP A 90 -15.36 9.70 -9.23
C ASP A 90 -14.98 10.72 -10.33
N GLU A 91 -14.05 11.64 -10.06
CA GLU A 91 -13.58 12.61 -11.05
C GLU A 91 -12.45 12.04 -11.93
N ILE A 92 -11.86 10.91 -11.56
CA ILE A 92 -10.80 10.23 -12.33
C ILE A 92 -11.46 9.30 -13.35
N THR A 93 -11.16 9.51 -14.62
CA THR A 93 -11.69 8.73 -15.73
C THR A 93 -10.74 7.65 -16.21
N GLU A 94 -9.42 7.85 -16.02
CA GLU A 94 -8.39 6.91 -16.42
C GLU A 94 -7.19 6.98 -15.46
N ILE A 95 -6.57 5.83 -15.18
CA ILE A 95 -5.32 5.70 -14.42
C ILE A 95 -4.32 5.00 -15.35
N MET A 96 -3.18 5.63 -15.57
CA MET A 96 -2.10 5.13 -16.42
C MET A 96 -0.84 4.92 -15.57
N ILE A 97 -0.31 3.71 -15.56
CA ILE A 97 0.87 3.35 -14.76
C ILE A 97 1.95 2.86 -15.72
N ASN A 98 2.99 3.66 -15.88
CA ASN A 98 4.13 3.32 -16.73
C ASN A 98 5.24 2.60 -15.97
N SER A 99 5.35 2.87 -14.66
CA SER A 99 6.28 2.20 -13.75
C SER A 99 5.79 2.36 -12.30
N TYR A 100 6.45 1.70 -11.36
CA TYR A 100 6.09 1.75 -9.94
C TYR A 100 6.09 3.17 -9.34
N ASP A 101 6.80 4.12 -9.93
CA ASP A 101 6.96 5.52 -9.51
C ASP A 101 6.43 6.52 -10.54
N ASN A 102 5.73 6.06 -11.58
CA ASN A 102 5.28 6.92 -12.67
C ASN A 102 3.80 6.68 -12.99
N ILE A 103 2.94 7.31 -12.20
CA ILE A 103 1.48 7.17 -12.24
C ILE A 103 0.85 8.47 -12.73
N PHE A 104 0.03 8.37 -13.78
CA PHE A 104 -0.77 9.46 -14.31
C PHE A 104 -2.25 9.19 -14.10
N VAL A 105 -3.03 10.24 -14.04
CA VAL A 105 -4.50 10.18 -14.03
C VAL A 105 -5.06 11.12 -15.08
N GLU A 106 -6.20 10.73 -15.66
CA GLU A 106 -7.04 11.66 -16.39
C GLU A 106 -8.17 12.14 -15.48
N LYS A 107 -8.25 13.46 -15.30
CA LYS A 107 -9.28 14.11 -14.50
C LYS A 107 -9.84 15.31 -15.25
N LYS A 108 -11.17 15.31 -15.49
CA LYS A 108 -11.86 16.38 -16.25
C LYS A 108 -11.24 16.61 -17.65
N GLY A 109 -10.87 15.53 -18.35
CA GLY A 109 -10.27 15.58 -19.69
C GLY A 109 -8.82 16.10 -19.72
N LYS A 110 -8.13 16.15 -18.59
CA LYS A 110 -6.72 16.53 -18.51
C LYS A 110 -5.90 15.42 -17.88
N ILE A 111 -4.83 15.06 -18.56
CA ILE A 111 -3.84 14.10 -18.04
C ILE A 111 -2.85 14.86 -17.17
N MET A 112 -2.61 14.34 -15.96
CA MET A 112 -1.64 14.88 -15.01
C MET A 112 -0.90 13.77 -14.30
N GLN A 113 0.38 13.98 -14.02
CA GLN A 113 1.17 13.09 -13.20
C GLN A 113 0.80 13.28 -11.73
N THR A 114 0.74 12.18 -11.00
CA THR A 114 0.52 12.19 -9.54
C THR A 114 1.86 12.15 -8.81
N ASP A 115 1.85 12.52 -7.53
CA ASP A 115 2.99 12.34 -6.62
C ASP A 115 2.97 10.94 -5.95
N LEU A 116 2.08 10.05 -6.38
CA LEU A 116 1.96 8.71 -5.85
C LEU A 116 2.98 7.76 -6.47
N CYS A 117 3.49 6.84 -5.65
CA CYS A 117 4.34 5.75 -6.11
C CYS A 117 4.09 4.51 -5.26
N PHE A 118 4.33 3.34 -5.84
CA PHE A 118 4.41 2.11 -5.05
C PHE A 118 5.73 2.07 -4.27
N GLU A 119 5.74 1.34 -3.18
CA GLU A 119 6.93 1.18 -2.32
C GLU A 119 8.15 0.62 -3.07
N SER A 120 7.89 -0.26 -4.04
CA SER A 120 8.92 -0.93 -4.83
C SER A 120 8.33 -1.54 -6.10
N ILE A 121 9.21 -1.91 -7.05
CA ILE A 121 8.85 -2.68 -8.25
C ILE A 121 8.15 -3.98 -7.84
N ALA A 122 8.68 -4.71 -6.85
CA ALA A 122 8.08 -5.96 -6.39
C ALA A 122 6.65 -5.76 -5.88
N ARG A 123 6.39 -4.65 -5.15
CA ARG A 123 5.03 -4.33 -4.68
C ARG A 123 4.09 -4.01 -5.84
N TYR A 124 4.56 -3.28 -6.84
CA TYR A 124 3.80 -3.01 -8.06
C TYR A 124 3.44 -4.30 -8.80
N GLU A 125 4.40 -5.20 -9.00
CA GLU A 125 4.18 -6.51 -9.62
C GLU A 125 3.17 -7.35 -8.84
N ASP A 126 3.24 -7.37 -7.51
CA ASP A 126 2.26 -8.04 -6.64
C ASP A 126 0.85 -7.51 -6.87
N ILE A 127 0.67 -6.18 -6.96
CA ILE A 127 -0.63 -5.55 -7.23
C ILE A 127 -1.15 -5.93 -8.62
N VAL A 128 -0.29 -5.91 -9.64
CA VAL A 128 -0.65 -6.36 -11.00
C VAL A 128 -1.13 -7.82 -10.97
N GLN A 129 -0.40 -8.71 -10.31
CA GLN A 129 -0.79 -10.12 -10.17
C GLN A 129 -2.09 -10.28 -9.38
N GLN A 130 -2.30 -9.49 -8.32
CA GLN A 130 -3.54 -9.48 -7.54
C GLN A 130 -4.75 -9.08 -8.40
N ILE A 131 -4.63 -8.04 -9.21
CA ILE A 131 -5.67 -7.58 -10.14
C ILE A 131 -6.04 -8.68 -11.13
N VAL A 132 -5.04 -9.23 -11.79
CA VAL A 132 -5.21 -10.22 -12.87
C VAL A 132 -5.78 -11.54 -12.33
N SER A 133 -5.24 -12.03 -11.22
CA SER A 133 -5.72 -13.26 -10.56
C SER A 133 -7.12 -13.10 -9.97
N GLY A 134 -7.47 -11.92 -9.47
CA GLY A 134 -8.81 -11.59 -9.01
C GLY A 134 -9.88 -11.70 -10.10
N ALA A 135 -9.48 -11.57 -11.37
CA ALA A 135 -10.34 -11.80 -12.55
C ALA A 135 -10.20 -13.22 -13.13
N ASN A 136 -9.58 -14.17 -12.42
CA ASN A 136 -9.28 -15.53 -12.90
C ASN A 136 -8.49 -15.56 -14.22
N ARG A 137 -7.54 -14.65 -14.37
CA ARG A 137 -6.63 -14.55 -15.50
C ARG A 137 -5.18 -14.71 -15.03
N MET A 138 -4.27 -14.88 -15.98
CA MET A 138 -2.83 -14.91 -15.73
C MET A 138 -2.13 -13.99 -16.71
N VAL A 139 -1.10 -13.31 -16.24
CA VAL A 139 -0.16 -12.53 -17.04
C VAL A 139 1.25 -12.93 -16.69
N ASN A 140 2.07 -13.19 -17.71
CA ASN A 140 3.47 -13.57 -17.56
C ASN A 140 4.22 -13.30 -18.87
N GLN A 141 5.51 -13.61 -18.92
CA GLN A 141 6.33 -13.40 -20.11
C GLN A 141 5.86 -14.16 -21.37
N THR A 142 5.13 -15.26 -21.20
CA THR A 142 4.55 -16.03 -22.31
C THR A 142 3.21 -15.46 -22.78
N THR A 143 2.46 -14.87 -21.88
CA THR A 143 1.19 -14.17 -22.15
C THR A 143 1.29 -12.76 -21.56
N PRO A 144 2.01 -11.86 -22.24
CA PRO A 144 2.40 -10.57 -21.65
C PRO A 144 1.28 -9.50 -21.71
N ILE A 145 0.17 -9.77 -22.39
CA ILE A 145 -0.95 -8.83 -22.52
C ILE A 145 -2.19 -9.48 -21.94
N VAL A 146 -2.88 -8.78 -21.04
CA VAL A 146 -4.16 -9.22 -20.51
C VAL A 146 -5.11 -8.04 -20.32
N ASP A 147 -6.37 -8.27 -20.61
CA ASP A 147 -7.49 -7.34 -20.39
C ASP A 147 -8.44 -7.98 -19.39
N VAL A 148 -8.71 -7.29 -18.29
CA VAL A 148 -9.59 -7.75 -17.22
C VAL A 148 -10.59 -6.68 -16.81
N ARG A 149 -11.70 -7.10 -16.18
CA ARG A 149 -12.63 -6.20 -15.51
C ARG A 149 -12.60 -6.43 -14.02
N LEU A 150 -12.51 -5.35 -13.27
CA LEU A 150 -12.64 -5.36 -11.82
C LEU A 150 -14.11 -5.52 -11.40
N LYS A 151 -14.35 -5.78 -10.11
CA LYS A 151 -15.70 -5.97 -9.55
C LYS A 151 -16.56 -4.70 -9.60
N ASP A 152 -15.92 -3.53 -9.55
CA ASP A 152 -16.56 -2.21 -9.70
C ASP A 152 -16.92 -1.87 -11.15
N GLY A 153 -16.50 -2.70 -12.11
CA GLY A 153 -16.74 -2.52 -13.55
C GLY A 153 -15.58 -1.85 -14.29
N SER A 154 -14.57 -1.37 -13.59
CA SER A 154 -13.37 -0.76 -14.19
C SER A 154 -12.66 -1.75 -15.10
N ARG A 155 -12.16 -1.27 -16.24
CA ARG A 155 -11.38 -2.06 -17.18
C ARG A 155 -9.89 -1.84 -16.94
N VAL A 156 -9.15 -2.93 -16.83
CA VAL A 156 -7.69 -2.89 -16.64
C VAL A 156 -7.03 -3.62 -17.81
N ASN A 157 -6.14 -2.95 -18.51
CA ASN A 157 -5.24 -3.52 -19.49
C ASN A 157 -3.83 -3.57 -18.92
N VAL A 158 -3.22 -4.76 -18.92
CA VAL A 158 -1.84 -4.97 -18.43
C VAL A 158 -0.97 -5.41 -19.59
N ILE A 159 0.19 -4.78 -19.74
CA ILE A 159 1.18 -5.10 -20.74
C ILE A 159 2.53 -5.25 -20.06
N LEU A 160 3.08 -6.47 -20.05
CA LEU A 160 4.39 -6.78 -19.47
C LEU A 160 5.52 -6.74 -20.49
N ALA A 161 6.76 -6.71 -20.02
CA ALA A 161 7.93 -7.01 -20.84
C ALA A 161 7.81 -8.42 -21.44
N PRO A 162 8.26 -8.66 -22.69
CA PRO A 162 9.04 -7.77 -23.57
C PRO A 162 8.20 -6.85 -24.47
N VAL A 163 6.87 -6.82 -24.33
CA VAL A 163 6.00 -5.98 -25.17
C VAL A 163 6.02 -4.52 -24.68
N ALA A 164 5.99 -4.31 -23.38
CA ALA A 164 6.26 -3.01 -22.78
C ALA A 164 7.75 -2.67 -22.92
N ILE A 165 8.06 -1.54 -23.56
CA ILE A 165 9.46 -1.16 -23.88
C ILE A 165 10.15 -0.56 -22.66
N ASP A 166 9.45 0.20 -21.83
CA ASP A 166 9.99 0.96 -20.70
C ASP A 166 9.61 0.36 -19.33
N GLY A 167 9.35 -0.91 -19.26
CA GLY A 167 8.95 -1.61 -18.03
C GLY A 167 7.55 -2.21 -18.10
N THR A 168 7.00 -2.49 -16.94
CA THR A 168 5.66 -3.07 -16.79
C THR A 168 4.70 -1.97 -16.50
#